data_2a2f1dfbcb9ef0141c8eff3f51aba71d
#
_entry.id   2a2f1dfbcb9ef0141c8eff3f51aba71d
#
_cell.length_a   1.000
_cell.length_b   1.000
_cell.length_c   1.000
_cell.angle_alpha   90.00
_cell.angle_beta   90.00
_cell.angle_gamma   90.00
#
_symmetry.space_group_name_H-M   'P 1'
#
loop_
_entity.id
_entity.type
_entity.pdbx_description
1 polymer ?
#
loop_
_entity_poly.entity_id
_entity_poly.type
_entity_poly.pdbx_seq_one_letter_code
_entity_poly.pdbx_strand_id
1 'polypeptide(L)'
;SNILILMVFFLISIPCHAQFNTIGNYVSNRITNKSKEISNYQTKETKNDSLNTQNREIGKGDILDTVHHMTQHYLDVSYPLKSIRITSSFGMRKHPILNKYCMHNGIDLKAHYEFVYSIFPGVVTSLGQNNRSGKFISINTGVYDISYCHLSYIGVEKGDSVYAGDVIACSGNTGMSTGPHLHLTIKKDGKAINPTIILDVIKQLKTSQ
;
A
#
# COMPACT_ATOMS: atom_id res chain seq x y z
N SER A 1 -13.01 -18.91 -5.45
CA SER A 1 -12.36 -17.83 -4.69
C SER A 1 -10.92 -18.16 -4.27
N ASN A 2 -10.57 -19.41 -3.95
CA ASN A 2 -9.20 -19.84 -3.60
C ASN A 2 -8.22 -19.87 -4.78
N ILE A 3 -8.72 -19.92 -6.01
CA ILE A 3 -7.92 -19.97 -7.26
C ILE A 3 -7.29 -18.59 -7.54
N LEU A 4 -7.95 -17.51 -7.17
CA LEU A 4 -7.47 -16.15 -7.38
C LEU A 4 -6.24 -15.82 -6.51
N ILE A 5 -6.21 -16.34 -5.28
CA ILE A 5 -5.08 -16.21 -4.36
C ILE A 5 -3.85 -16.98 -4.88
N LEU A 6 -4.06 -18.14 -5.51
CA LEU A 6 -3.00 -18.96 -6.08
C LEU A 6 -2.33 -18.29 -7.30
N MET A 7 -3.09 -17.58 -8.15
CA MET A 7 -2.54 -16.96 -9.36
C MET A 7 -1.60 -15.78 -9.06
N VAL A 8 -1.87 -14.98 -8.02
CA VAL A 8 -0.99 -13.85 -7.63
C VAL A 8 0.37 -14.36 -7.15
N PHE A 9 0.44 -15.58 -6.58
CA PHE A 9 1.68 -16.17 -6.07
C PHE A 9 2.45 -17.00 -7.09
N PHE A 10 1.78 -17.51 -8.13
CA PHE A 10 2.42 -18.38 -9.13
C PHE A 10 3.32 -17.62 -10.12
N LEU A 11 3.08 -16.32 -10.33
CA LEU A 11 3.89 -15.46 -11.21
C LEU A 11 5.21 -14.97 -10.57
N ILE A 12 5.38 -15.21 -9.28
CA ILE A 12 6.61 -14.83 -8.56
C ILE A 12 7.24 -16.14 -8.10
N SER A 13 8.14 -16.71 -8.88
CA SER A 13 8.83 -18.00 -8.67
C SER A 13 9.59 -18.09 -7.32
N ILE A 14 8.85 -18.19 -6.20
CA ILE A 14 9.35 -18.41 -4.85
C ILE A 14 8.47 -19.48 -4.20
N PRO A 15 9.02 -20.42 -3.42
CA PRO A 15 8.25 -21.50 -2.82
C PRO A 15 7.10 -20.94 -1.99
N CYS A 16 5.89 -21.21 -2.44
CA CYS A 16 4.59 -20.70 -2.03
C CYS A 16 4.32 -20.75 -0.50
N HIS A 17 4.92 -21.70 0.23
CA HIS A 17 4.69 -21.95 1.65
C HIS A 17 5.26 -20.86 2.57
N ALA A 18 6.42 -20.28 2.25
CA ALA A 18 7.05 -19.27 3.11
C ALA A 18 6.35 -17.91 3.05
N GLN A 19 5.79 -17.54 1.90
CA GLN A 19 5.09 -16.26 1.72
C GLN A 19 3.68 -16.27 2.32
N PHE A 20 2.98 -17.39 2.20
CA PHE A 20 1.67 -17.58 2.80
C PHE A 20 1.71 -17.46 4.32
N ASN A 21 2.75 -18.04 4.94
CA ASN A 21 2.96 -17.95 6.39
C ASN A 21 3.30 -16.51 6.85
N THR A 22 4.01 -15.73 6.03
CA THR A 22 4.41 -14.36 6.39
C THR A 22 3.20 -13.41 6.36
N ILE A 23 2.36 -13.49 5.33
CA ILE A 23 1.12 -12.68 5.24
C ILE A 23 0.10 -13.14 6.27
N GLY A 24 -0.10 -14.45 6.43
CA GLY A 24 -0.99 -15.02 7.43
C GLY A 24 -0.59 -14.65 8.85
N ASN A 25 0.69 -14.71 9.18
CA ASN A 25 1.21 -14.31 10.50
C ASN A 25 1.12 -12.80 10.72
N TYR A 26 1.35 -11.97 9.69
CA TYR A 26 1.19 -10.53 9.79
C TYR A 26 -0.27 -10.13 10.02
N VAL A 27 -1.21 -10.69 9.25
CA VAL A 27 -2.65 -10.48 9.42
C VAL A 27 -3.12 -10.98 10.80
N SER A 28 -2.70 -12.19 11.19
CA SER A 28 -3.04 -12.78 12.50
C SER A 28 -2.52 -11.93 13.65
N ASN A 29 -1.26 -11.50 13.62
CA ASN A 29 -0.66 -10.68 14.68
C ASN A 29 -1.33 -9.30 14.78
N ARG A 30 -1.78 -8.73 13.67
CA ARG A 30 -2.44 -7.43 13.66
C ARG A 30 -3.88 -7.51 14.15
N ILE A 31 -4.62 -8.56 13.78
CA ILE A 31 -5.95 -8.85 14.32
C ILE A 31 -5.85 -9.04 15.85
N THR A 32 -4.85 -9.81 16.33
CA THR A 32 -4.63 -10.05 17.75
C THR A 32 -4.24 -8.78 18.51
N ASN A 33 -3.43 -7.92 17.92
CA ASN A 33 -3.03 -6.65 18.55
C ASN A 33 -4.19 -5.66 18.61
N LYS A 34 -4.99 -5.55 17.53
CA LYS A 34 -6.15 -4.65 17.50
C LYS A 34 -7.29 -5.14 18.38
N SER A 35 -7.49 -6.46 18.51
CA SER A 35 -8.43 -7.03 19.50
C SER A 35 -7.98 -6.77 20.93
N LYS A 36 -6.67 -6.76 21.22
CA LYS A 36 -6.12 -6.35 22.53
C LYS A 36 -6.31 -4.84 22.77
N GLU A 37 -6.13 -4.01 21.76
CA GLU A 37 -6.41 -2.56 21.87
C GLU A 37 -7.89 -2.30 22.16
N ILE A 38 -8.80 -2.95 21.44
CA ILE A 38 -10.25 -2.85 21.67
C ILE A 38 -10.61 -3.34 23.07
N SER A 39 -10.04 -4.47 23.51
CA SER A 39 -10.22 -5.00 24.87
C SER A 39 -9.70 -4.03 25.94
N ASN A 40 -8.56 -3.37 25.70
CA ASN A 40 -8.00 -2.38 26.61
C ASN A 40 -8.81 -1.07 26.64
N TYR A 41 -9.45 -0.69 25.53
CA TYR A 41 -10.39 0.44 25.48
C TYR A 41 -11.64 0.13 26.30
N GLN A 42 -12.23 -1.07 26.15
CA GLN A 42 -13.39 -1.50 26.91
C GLN A 42 -13.13 -1.58 28.42
N THR A 43 -11.92 -2.01 28.83
CA THR A 43 -11.51 -2.07 30.25
C THR A 43 -11.25 -0.68 30.84
N LYS A 44 -10.93 0.32 30.02
CA LYS A 44 -10.78 1.74 30.48
C LYS A 44 -12.13 2.42 30.63
N GLU A 45 -13.07 2.17 29.73
CA GLU A 45 -14.44 2.76 29.82
C GLU A 45 -15.24 2.19 31.00
N THR A 46 -15.08 0.90 31.31
CA THR A 46 -15.76 0.28 32.46
C THR A 46 -15.25 0.74 33.83
N LYS A 47 -14.14 1.49 33.90
CA LYS A 47 -13.64 2.10 35.14
C LYS A 47 -14.13 3.52 35.38
N ASN A 48 -14.75 4.16 34.40
CA ASN A 48 -15.18 5.57 34.50
C ASN A 48 -16.70 5.78 34.50
N ASP A 49 -17.54 4.77 34.28
CA ASP A 49 -18.98 4.91 34.29
C ASP A 49 -19.66 3.94 35.25
N SER A 50 -19.73 4.36 36.51
CA SER A 50 -20.85 3.98 37.38
C SER A 50 -22.00 4.98 37.12
N LEU A 51 -22.82 4.73 36.11
CA LEU A 51 -24.20 5.20 35.94
C LEU A 51 -24.54 5.30 34.42
N ASN A 52 -24.93 4.26 33.84
CA ASN A 52 -26.11 4.06 32.97
C ASN A 52 -25.91 2.82 32.07
N THR A 53 -26.55 1.73 32.48
CA THR A 53 -26.46 0.44 31.84
C THR A 53 -27.46 0.39 30.68
N GLN A 54 -26.98 0.34 29.45
CA GLN A 54 -27.58 -0.45 28.40
C GLN A 54 -26.49 -1.26 27.72
N ASN A 55 -26.36 -2.49 28.21
CA ASN A 55 -25.49 -3.52 27.62
C ASN A 55 -25.93 -3.78 26.16
N ARG A 56 -25.21 -3.26 25.19
CA ARG A 56 -25.17 -3.83 23.85
C ARG A 56 -24.14 -4.98 23.90
N GLU A 57 -24.62 -6.20 24.05
CA GLU A 57 -23.82 -7.38 23.71
C GLU A 57 -23.42 -7.24 22.24
N ILE A 58 -22.11 -7.05 21.99
CA ILE A 58 -21.57 -7.17 20.65
C ILE A 58 -21.71 -8.65 20.28
N GLY A 59 -22.67 -8.95 19.43
CA GLY A 59 -22.97 -10.31 19.02
C GLY A 59 -21.76 -10.92 18.29
N LYS A 60 -21.57 -12.25 18.41
CA LYS A 60 -20.55 -13.00 17.65
C LYS A 60 -20.62 -12.71 16.14
N GLY A 61 -21.80 -12.34 15.61
CA GLY A 61 -22.03 -11.91 14.24
C GLY A 61 -21.27 -10.64 13.89
N ASP A 62 -21.33 -9.61 14.74
CA ASP A 62 -20.70 -8.31 14.47
C ASP A 62 -19.16 -8.43 14.40
N ILE A 63 -18.56 -9.31 15.23
CA ILE A 63 -17.13 -9.59 15.19
C ILE A 63 -16.75 -10.35 13.92
N LEU A 64 -17.56 -11.32 13.51
CA LEU A 64 -17.31 -12.13 12.31
C LEU A 64 -17.43 -11.28 11.05
N ASP A 65 -18.43 -10.41 10.98
CA ASP A 65 -18.61 -9.46 9.87
C ASP A 65 -17.49 -8.43 9.80
N THR A 66 -17.06 -7.93 10.95
CA THR A 66 -15.90 -7.01 11.03
C THR A 66 -14.60 -7.70 10.58
N VAL A 67 -14.35 -8.93 11.02
CA VAL A 67 -13.19 -9.73 10.61
C VAL A 67 -13.27 -10.07 9.12
N HIS A 68 -14.44 -10.46 8.61
CA HIS A 68 -14.65 -10.75 7.19
C HIS A 68 -14.41 -9.50 6.33
N HIS A 69 -14.99 -8.36 6.70
CA HIS A 69 -14.78 -7.08 6.03
C HIS A 69 -13.29 -6.65 6.04
N MET A 70 -12.61 -6.78 7.18
CA MET A 70 -11.18 -6.49 7.27
C MET A 70 -10.34 -7.44 6.42
N THR A 71 -10.65 -8.74 6.41
CA THR A 71 -9.93 -9.74 5.60
C THR A 71 -10.11 -9.47 4.11
N GLN A 72 -11.31 -9.10 3.69
CA GLN A 72 -11.61 -8.73 2.30
C GLN A 72 -10.75 -7.52 1.87
N HIS A 73 -10.69 -6.46 2.69
CA HIS A 73 -9.88 -5.27 2.39
C HIS A 73 -8.38 -5.54 2.33
N TYR A 74 -7.86 -6.56 3.03
CA TYR A 74 -6.44 -6.94 2.95
C TYR A 74 -6.06 -7.67 1.67
N LEU A 75 -7.03 -8.25 0.97
CA LEU A 75 -6.81 -8.94 -0.32
C LEU A 75 -7.03 -8.00 -1.51
N ASP A 76 -7.53 -6.79 -1.27
CA ASP A 76 -7.77 -5.82 -2.32
C ASP A 76 -6.46 -5.25 -2.87
N VAL A 77 -6.50 -4.96 -4.16
CA VAL A 77 -5.43 -4.26 -4.87
C VAL A 77 -6.01 -3.09 -5.65
N SER A 78 -5.25 -2.02 -5.76
CA SER A 78 -5.68 -0.84 -6.51
C SER A 78 -4.58 -0.32 -7.43
N TYR A 79 -4.97 0.41 -8.48
CA TYR A 79 -4.02 1.21 -9.22
C TYR A 79 -3.62 2.44 -8.42
N PRO A 80 -2.36 2.91 -8.56
CA PRO A 80 -1.89 4.12 -7.88
C PRO A 80 -2.49 5.42 -8.43
N LEU A 81 -3.09 5.38 -9.62
CA LEU A 81 -3.77 6.49 -10.31
C LEU A 81 -5.05 5.98 -10.96
N LYS A 82 -5.98 6.89 -11.27
CA LYS A 82 -7.22 6.53 -12.00
C LYS A 82 -6.95 5.97 -13.40
N SER A 83 -5.88 6.43 -14.06
CA SER A 83 -5.46 5.98 -15.39
C SER A 83 -3.97 5.67 -15.38
N ILE A 84 -3.59 4.51 -15.88
CA ILE A 84 -2.20 4.06 -15.93
C ILE A 84 -1.62 4.28 -17.32
N ARG A 85 -0.66 5.22 -17.39
CA ARG A 85 0.15 5.46 -18.60
C ARG A 85 1.62 5.63 -18.18
N ILE A 86 2.44 4.64 -18.50
CA ILE A 86 3.88 4.69 -18.25
C ILE A 86 4.54 5.65 -19.22
N THR A 87 5.26 6.64 -18.71
CA THR A 87 6.04 7.62 -19.47
C THR A 87 7.54 7.31 -19.44
N SER A 88 8.00 6.57 -18.42
CA SER A 88 9.38 6.10 -18.34
C SER A 88 9.46 4.75 -17.62
N SER A 89 10.11 3.79 -18.26
CA SER A 89 10.22 2.42 -17.77
C SER A 89 11.31 2.24 -16.73
N PHE A 90 11.20 1.15 -15.96
CA PHE A 90 12.24 0.63 -15.08
C PHE A 90 13.45 0.15 -15.89
N GLY A 91 14.65 0.33 -15.38
CA GLY A 91 15.88 -0.19 -15.97
C GLY A 91 16.90 0.88 -16.38
N MET A 92 17.92 0.45 -17.10
CA MET A 92 18.99 1.36 -17.57
C MET A 92 18.45 2.30 -18.66
N ARG A 93 18.55 3.62 -18.44
CA ARG A 93 18.13 4.63 -19.39
C ARG A 93 19.01 5.89 -19.30
N LYS A 94 18.98 6.68 -20.36
CA LYS A 94 19.61 8.01 -20.33
C LYS A 94 18.76 8.93 -19.43
N HIS A 95 19.37 9.44 -18.38
CA HIS A 95 18.67 10.31 -17.42
C HIS A 95 18.39 11.67 -18.06
N PRO A 96 17.14 12.17 -18.06
CA PRO A 96 16.76 13.38 -18.79
C PRO A 96 17.46 14.65 -18.28
N ILE A 97 17.76 14.73 -16.98
CA ILE A 97 18.45 15.90 -16.37
C ILE A 97 19.97 15.70 -16.37
N LEU A 98 20.45 14.53 -15.96
CA LEU A 98 21.88 14.26 -15.80
C LEU A 98 22.59 13.95 -17.12
N ASN A 99 21.85 13.70 -18.20
CA ASN A 99 22.32 13.38 -19.54
C ASN A 99 23.30 12.19 -19.61
N LYS A 100 23.25 11.27 -18.65
CA LYS A 100 24.07 10.06 -18.58
C LYS A 100 23.21 8.83 -18.36
N TYR A 101 23.72 7.66 -18.74
CA TYR A 101 23.04 6.40 -18.47
C TYR A 101 23.06 6.09 -16.98
N CYS A 102 21.89 5.80 -16.41
CA CYS A 102 21.75 5.36 -15.03
C CYS A 102 20.53 4.47 -14.85
N MET A 103 20.53 3.71 -13.77
CA MET A 103 19.44 2.83 -13.40
C MET A 103 18.23 3.66 -12.91
N HIS A 104 17.08 3.43 -13.52
CA HIS A 104 15.80 3.91 -13.07
C HIS A 104 15.15 2.82 -12.21
N ASN A 105 15.15 3.01 -10.89
CA ASN A 105 14.70 2.01 -9.91
C ASN A 105 13.18 1.96 -9.73
N GLY A 106 12.41 2.59 -10.61
CA GLY A 106 10.96 2.65 -10.59
C GLY A 106 10.41 2.85 -11.99
N ILE A 107 9.17 3.28 -12.06
CA ILE A 107 8.52 3.74 -13.28
C ILE A 107 7.98 5.15 -13.07
N ASP A 108 7.89 5.92 -14.16
CA ASP A 108 7.20 7.20 -14.14
C ASP A 108 5.83 7.03 -14.82
N LEU A 109 4.79 7.42 -14.10
CA LEU A 109 3.40 7.40 -14.55
C LEU A 109 2.93 8.80 -14.87
N LYS A 110 2.28 8.99 -16.02
CA LYS A 110 1.66 10.27 -16.38
C LYS A 110 0.64 10.63 -15.31
N ALA A 111 0.82 11.79 -14.68
CA ALA A 111 -0.06 12.33 -13.67
C ALA A 111 0.05 13.86 -13.65
N HIS A 112 -1.05 14.55 -13.34
CA HIS A 112 -1.07 16.01 -13.30
C HIS A 112 -1.89 16.49 -12.10
N TYR A 113 -1.25 16.53 -10.90
CA TYR A 113 -1.84 17.00 -9.64
C TYR A 113 -3.15 16.27 -9.29
N GLU A 114 -3.19 14.96 -9.57
CA GLU A 114 -4.33 14.08 -9.28
C GLU A 114 -4.09 13.24 -8.04
N PHE A 115 -5.16 12.66 -7.49
CA PHE A 115 -5.06 11.79 -6.32
C PHE A 115 -4.21 10.56 -6.60
N VAL A 116 -3.38 10.22 -5.61
CA VAL A 116 -2.55 9.02 -5.56
C VAL A 116 -3.15 8.07 -4.54
N TYR A 117 -3.31 6.82 -4.96
CA TYR A 117 -3.94 5.77 -4.16
C TYR A 117 -2.92 4.72 -3.73
N SER A 118 -3.12 4.15 -2.54
CA SER A 118 -2.33 3.01 -2.10
C SER A 118 -2.60 1.79 -2.96
N ILE A 119 -1.53 1.12 -3.43
CA ILE A 119 -1.66 -0.09 -4.27
C ILE A 119 -2.13 -1.27 -3.45
N PHE A 120 -1.57 -1.44 -2.26
CA PHE A 120 -1.84 -2.53 -1.33
C PHE A 120 -2.14 -1.98 0.06
N PRO A 121 -2.78 -2.79 0.93
CA PRO A 121 -2.82 -2.49 2.34
C PRO A 121 -1.41 -2.45 2.94
N GLY A 122 -1.18 -1.57 3.90
CA GLY A 122 0.13 -1.45 4.55
C GLY A 122 0.19 -0.38 5.61
N VAL A 123 1.41 -0.11 6.08
CA VAL A 123 1.71 0.92 7.07
C VAL A 123 2.66 1.94 6.47
N VAL A 124 2.38 3.21 6.67
CA VAL A 124 3.28 4.32 6.27
C VAL A 124 4.54 4.27 7.13
N THR A 125 5.66 3.88 6.54
CA THR A 125 6.94 3.74 7.26
C THR A 125 7.79 5.00 7.23
N SER A 126 7.70 5.78 6.14
CA SER A 126 8.36 7.07 6.03
C SER A 126 7.65 8.00 5.06
N LEU A 127 7.81 9.27 5.31
CA LEU A 127 7.37 10.35 4.43
C LEU A 127 8.27 11.57 4.66
N GLY A 128 8.29 12.48 3.72
CA GLY A 128 9.11 13.69 3.83
C GLY A 128 9.35 14.36 2.49
N GLN A 129 10.42 15.17 2.45
CA GLN A 129 10.85 15.87 1.25
C GLN A 129 12.37 15.88 1.16
N ASN A 130 12.90 15.60 -0.02
CA ASN A 130 14.33 15.73 -0.35
C ASN A 130 14.51 16.20 -1.80
N ASN A 131 15.75 16.57 -2.15
CA ASN A 131 16.06 17.12 -3.47
C ASN A 131 15.83 16.13 -4.62
N ARG A 132 15.94 14.84 -4.38
CA ARG A 132 15.80 13.80 -5.42
C ARG A 132 14.36 13.41 -5.61
N SER A 133 13.72 12.92 -4.56
CA SER A 133 12.36 12.37 -4.62
C SER A 133 11.27 13.43 -4.52
N GLY A 134 11.64 14.69 -4.20
CA GLY A 134 10.65 15.69 -3.83
C GLY A 134 9.91 15.27 -2.57
N LYS A 135 8.64 15.59 -2.47
CA LYS A 135 7.76 15.02 -1.44
C LYS A 135 7.50 13.55 -1.77
N PHE A 136 7.60 12.69 -0.77
CA PHE A 136 7.45 11.25 -0.94
C PHE A 136 6.75 10.59 0.24
N ILE A 137 6.17 9.42 -0.01
CA ILE A 137 5.63 8.48 0.98
C ILE A 137 6.21 7.10 0.69
N SER A 138 6.54 6.35 1.74
CA SER A 138 6.88 4.93 1.66
C SER A 138 5.95 4.12 2.54
N ILE A 139 5.37 3.06 1.96
CA ILE A 139 4.42 2.15 2.61
C ILE A 139 5.02 0.75 2.61
N ASN A 140 5.07 0.12 3.78
CA ASN A 140 5.43 -1.28 3.92
C ASN A 140 4.17 -2.13 3.95
N THR A 141 4.09 -3.12 3.06
CA THR A 141 2.94 -4.03 2.92
C THR A 141 3.19 -5.38 3.62
N GLY A 142 4.33 -5.53 4.30
CA GLY A 142 4.83 -6.80 4.82
C GLY A 142 5.65 -7.59 3.80
N VAL A 143 5.37 -7.44 2.49
CA VAL A 143 6.10 -8.10 1.40
C VAL A 143 6.89 -7.10 0.56
N TYR A 144 6.33 -5.92 0.35
CA TYR A 144 6.90 -4.87 -0.48
C TYR A 144 7.05 -3.57 0.30
N ASP A 145 8.13 -2.82 -0.01
CA ASP A 145 8.24 -1.41 0.30
C ASP A 145 7.91 -0.61 -0.96
N ILE A 146 6.84 0.15 -0.92
CA ILE A 146 6.34 0.93 -2.05
C ILE A 146 6.56 2.41 -1.77
N SER A 147 7.24 3.10 -2.68
CA SER A 147 7.48 4.54 -2.56
C SER A 147 6.82 5.31 -3.70
N TYR A 148 6.11 6.36 -3.33
CA TYR A 148 5.41 7.31 -4.19
C TYR A 148 6.14 8.65 -4.10
N CYS A 149 6.69 9.16 -5.20
CA CYS A 149 7.54 10.34 -5.20
C CYS A 149 7.01 11.46 -6.11
N HIS A 150 7.67 12.63 -6.04
CA HIS A 150 7.36 13.87 -6.75
C HIS A 150 5.96 14.43 -6.41
N LEU A 151 5.47 14.14 -5.20
CA LEU A 151 4.14 14.52 -4.73
C LEU A 151 4.03 16.04 -4.53
N SER A 152 2.84 16.58 -4.74
CA SER A 152 2.50 17.97 -4.37
C SER A 152 1.98 18.05 -2.93
N TYR A 153 1.22 17.04 -2.50
CA TYR A 153 0.59 16.97 -1.18
C TYR A 153 0.70 15.55 -0.61
N ILE A 154 0.87 15.45 0.71
CA ILE A 154 0.88 14.21 1.49
C ILE A 154 -0.34 14.25 2.40
N GLY A 155 -1.22 13.25 2.31
CA GLY A 155 -2.49 13.16 3.05
C GLY A 155 -2.49 12.17 4.21
N VAL A 156 -1.33 11.59 4.54
CA VAL A 156 -1.17 10.58 5.59
C VAL A 156 0.01 10.91 6.50
N GLU A 157 0.06 10.28 7.67
CA GLU A 157 1.14 10.43 8.64
C GLU A 157 1.94 9.14 8.78
N LYS A 158 3.15 9.23 9.35
CA LYS A 158 3.97 8.06 9.66
C LYS A 158 3.29 7.21 10.73
N GLY A 159 3.17 5.92 10.44
CA GLY A 159 2.49 4.96 11.30
C GLY A 159 1.03 4.70 10.89
N ASP A 160 0.45 5.51 10.02
CA ASP A 160 -0.89 5.27 9.51
C ASP A 160 -1.00 3.93 8.81
N SER A 161 -2.12 3.28 9.03
CA SER A 161 -2.54 2.10 8.29
C SER A 161 -3.41 2.54 7.13
N VAL A 162 -3.06 2.08 5.93
CA VAL A 162 -3.79 2.35 4.70
C VAL A 162 -4.27 1.06 4.06
N TYR A 163 -5.39 1.15 3.35
CA TYR A 163 -5.94 0.05 2.54
C TYR A 163 -5.71 0.32 1.05
N ALA A 164 -5.84 -0.73 0.24
CA ALA A 164 -5.78 -0.58 -1.21
C ALA A 164 -6.90 0.36 -1.69
N GLY A 165 -6.54 1.36 -2.49
CA GLY A 165 -7.47 2.38 -2.97
C GLY A 165 -7.66 3.59 -2.08
N ASP A 166 -7.10 3.61 -0.87
CA ASP A 166 -7.10 4.82 -0.03
C ASP A 166 -6.33 5.94 -0.71
N VAL A 167 -6.87 7.16 -0.64
CA VAL A 167 -6.17 8.37 -1.08
C VAL A 167 -5.07 8.69 -0.07
N ILE A 168 -3.82 8.63 -0.51
CA ILE A 168 -2.64 8.87 0.34
C ILE A 168 -1.95 10.20 0.03
N ALA A 169 -2.11 10.72 -1.19
CA ALA A 169 -1.40 11.91 -1.64
C ALA A 169 -2.04 12.55 -2.88
N CYS A 170 -1.43 13.66 -3.36
CA CYS A 170 -1.60 14.15 -4.72
C CYS A 170 -0.25 14.10 -5.45
N SER A 171 -0.28 13.69 -6.72
CA SER A 171 0.87 13.77 -7.63
C SER A 171 1.31 15.22 -7.85
N GLY A 172 2.54 15.44 -8.31
CA GLY A 172 3.06 16.78 -8.49
C GLY A 172 4.33 16.83 -9.33
N ASN A 173 5.17 17.83 -9.05
CA ASN A 173 6.41 18.10 -9.76
C ASN A 173 7.52 18.55 -8.79
N THR A 174 7.60 17.96 -7.60
CA THR A 174 8.60 18.32 -6.59
C THR A 174 9.88 17.50 -6.74
N GLY A 175 11.02 18.03 -6.28
CA GLY A 175 12.33 17.37 -6.36
C GLY A 175 12.92 17.36 -7.77
N MET A 176 13.69 16.30 -8.09
CA MET A 176 14.36 16.16 -9.38
C MET A 176 13.40 15.62 -10.44
N SER A 177 12.54 16.48 -10.94
CA SER A 177 11.49 16.18 -11.93
C SER A 177 11.55 17.18 -13.09
N THR A 178 11.22 16.73 -14.30
CA THR A 178 11.13 17.56 -15.51
C THR A 178 9.72 18.02 -15.84
N GLY A 179 8.72 17.55 -15.09
CA GLY A 179 7.31 17.88 -15.29
C GLY A 179 6.42 17.02 -14.40
N PRO A 180 5.13 17.37 -14.27
CA PRO A 180 4.22 16.64 -13.37
C PRO A 180 4.11 15.15 -13.75
N HIS A 181 4.38 14.27 -12.78
CA HIS A 181 4.24 12.82 -12.91
C HIS A 181 4.24 12.17 -11.52
N LEU A 182 3.92 10.89 -11.45
CA LEU A 182 4.14 10.06 -10.28
C LEU A 182 5.31 9.11 -10.55
N HIS A 183 6.38 9.20 -9.76
CA HIS A 183 7.42 8.20 -9.74
C HIS A 183 7.08 7.13 -8.70
N LEU A 184 6.99 5.88 -9.16
CA LEU A 184 6.64 4.71 -8.35
C LEU A 184 7.81 3.74 -8.27
N THR A 185 8.27 3.45 -7.07
CA THR A 185 9.29 2.43 -6.80
C THR A 185 8.70 1.32 -5.95
N ILE A 186 8.96 0.07 -6.31
CA ILE A 186 8.61 -1.11 -5.51
C ILE A 186 9.89 -1.87 -5.20
N LYS A 187 10.10 -2.18 -3.91
CA LYS A 187 11.20 -3.02 -3.47
C LYS A 187 10.65 -4.30 -2.83
N LYS A 188 11.34 -5.39 -3.06
CA LYS A 188 11.18 -6.65 -2.36
C LYS A 188 12.52 -7.05 -1.75
N ASP A 189 12.56 -7.36 -0.46
CA ASP A 189 13.79 -7.68 0.26
C ASP A 189 14.90 -6.63 0.05
N GLY A 190 14.51 -5.34 0.09
CA GLY A 190 15.40 -4.19 -0.12
C GLY A 190 15.85 -3.93 -1.56
N LYS A 191 15.54 -4.82 -2.52
CA LYS A 191 15.93 -4.70 -3.93
C LYS A 191 14.78 -4.14 -4.77
N ALA A 192 15.05 -3.14 -5.61
CA ALA A 192 14.07 -2.60 -6.54
C ALA A 192 13.67 -3.66 -7.57
N ILE A 193 12.39 -3.84 -7.76
CA ILE A 193 11.80 -4.68 -8.80
C ILE A 193 11.04 -3.80 -9.80
N ASN A 194 10.80 -4.33 -11.01
CA ASN A 194 10.04 -3.61 -12.01
C ASN A 194 8.56 -3.49 -11.61
N PRO A 195 8.05 -2.26 -11.32
CA PRO A 195 6.67 -2.08 -10.89
C PRO A 195 5.63 -2.47 -11.92
N THR A 196 5.99 -2.54 -13.21
CA THR A 196 5.07 -2.96 -14.28
C THR A 196 4.51 -4.35 -14.03
N ILE A 197 5.31 -5.26 -13.44
CA ILE A 197 4.87 -6.63 -13.09
C ILE A 197 3.64 -6.56 -12.16
N ILE A 198 3.68 -5.70 -11.15
CA ILE A 198 2.56 -5.55 -10.19
C ILE A 198 1.34 -4.92 -10.88
N LEU A 199 1.55 -3.90 -11.72
CA LEU A 199 0.45 -3.27 -12.46
C LEU A 199 -0.23 -4.24 -13.44
N ASP A 200 0.53 -5.14 -14.06
CA ASP A 200 -0.01 -6.18 -14.95
C ASP A 200 -0.83 -7.22 -14.18
N VAL A 201 -0.37 -7.63 -12.99
CA VAL A 201 -1.16 -8.50 -12.09
C VAL A 201 -2.47 -7.82 -11.69
N ILE A 202 -2.44 -6.55 -11.29
CA ILE A 202 -3.66 -5.79 -10.97
C ILE A 202 -4.62 -5.75 -12.15
N LYS A 203 -4.09 -5.55 -13.37
CA LYS A 203 -4.88 -5.56 -14.60
C LYS A 203 -5.61 -6.88 -14.80
N GLN A 204 -4.89 -8.00 -14.66
CA GLN A 204 -5.47 -9.35 -14.81
C GLN A 204 -6.58 -9.59 -13.79
N LEU A 205 -6.34 -9.24 -12.49
CA LEU A 205 -7.32 -9.41 -11.44
C LEU A 205 -8.62 -8.62 -11.69
N LYS A 206 -8.51 -7.38 -12.19
CA LYS A 206 -9.67 -6.53 -12.50
C LYS A 206 -10.41 -6.92 -13.78
N THR A 207 -9.78 -7.66 -14.68
CA THR A 207 -10.42 -8.13 -15.92
C THR A 207 -11.14 -9.47 -15.72
N SER A 208 -10.83 -10.19 -14.62
CA SER A 208 -11.40 -11.50 -14.29
C SER A 208 -12.64 -11.39 -13.37
N GLN A 209 -13.02 -10.19 -12.99
CA GLN A 209 -14.24 -9.85 -12.24
C GLN A 209 -15.34 -9.32 -13.15
#